data_93bb77f2aac20aa81dc6d08af1c762b4
#
_entry.id   93bb77f2aac20aa81dc6d08af1c762b4
#
_cell.length_a   1.000
_cell.length_b   1.000
_cell.length_c   1.000
_cell.angle_alpha   90.00
_cell.angle_beta   90.00
_cell.angle_gamma   90.00
#
_symmetry.space_group_name_H-M   'P 1'
#
loop_
_entity.id
_entity.type
_entity.pdbx_description
1 polymer ?
#
loop_
_entity_poly.entity_id
_entity_poly.type
_entity_poly.pdbx_seq_one_letter_code
_entity_poly.pdbx_strand_id
1 'polypeptide(L)'
;MKLTPEQILEIFNFRHACKKFDGRPLHEAEWNTILEAGRLSPSSFGYEPWHFVVVQKRELLEKLYPWTWGGQRTLYNASHLLIILARCQRDLQPDSQYLGHMMRDVLGLTPELCQAREERYATWQERDFDLTQERPVFDWACKQSYIALANMMTVAASLGVDSCPIEGFKRTEVERILQEEGILEPQHFGVAVMATFGYRAEAPHRPKTRQSLGEITTWVR
;
A
#
# COMPACT_ATOMS: atom_id res chain seq x y z
N MET A 1 8.83 -8.86 23.37
CA MET A 1 10.14 -9.49 23.03
C MET A 1 10.86 -8.57 22.05
N LYS A 2 12.16 -8.32 22.22
CA LYS A 2 12.94 -7.51 21.27
C LYS A 2 13.65 -8.46 20.31
N LEU A 3 13.53 -8.21 19.01
CA LEU A 3 14.31 -8.92 17.99
C LEU A 3 15.76 -8.40 17.98
N THR A 4 16.72 -9.27 17.67
CA THR A 4 18.10 -8.84 17.44
C THR A 4 18.24 -8.18 16.06
N PRO A 5 19.29 -7.37 15.81
CA PRO A 5 19.55 -6.81 14.49
C PRO A 5 19.63 -7.89 13.39
N GLU A 6 20.23 -9.02 13.67
CA GLU A 6 20.38 -10.16 12.75
C GLU A 6 19.00 -10.73 12.37
N GLN A 7 18.14 -10.98 13.36
CA GLN A 7 16.77 -11.47 13.14
C GLN A 7 15.95 -10.50 12.27
N ILE A 8 16.11 -9.18 12.47
CA ILE A 8 15.47 -8.18 11.64
C ILE A 8 15.98 -8.27 10.20
N LEU A 9 17.30 -8.37 10.00
CA LEU A 9 17.88 -8.47 8.66
C LEU A 9 17.50 -9.77 7.96
N GLU A 10 17.29 -10.87 8.68
CA GLU A 10 16.78 -12.12 8.13
C GLU A 10 15.40 -11.95 7.49
N ILE A 11 14.47 -11.19 8.12
CA ILE A 11 13.16 -10.88 7.56
C ILE A 11 13.30 -10.15 6.22
N PHE A 12 14.17 -9.14 6.16
CA PHE A 12 14.43 -8.41 4.91
C PHE A 12 15.11 -9.28 3.85
N ASN A 13 15.97 -10.21 4.24
CA ASN A 13 16.63 -11.15 3.33
C ASN A 13 15.65 -12.22 2.83
N PHE A 14 14.73 -12.69 3.65
CA PHE A 14 13.68 -13.63 3.27
C PHE A 14 12.78 -13.07 2.15
N ARG A 15 12.35 -11.79 2.30
CA ARG A 15 11.44 -11.16 1.36
C ARG A 15 12.06 -10.99 -0.04
N HIS A 16 11.39 -11.49 -1.04
CA HIS A 16 11.69 -11.24 -2.45
C HIS A 16 10.38 -11.05 -3.24
N ALA A 17 10.45 -10.63 -4.50
CA ALA A 17 9.28 -10.58 -5.38
C ALA A 17 8.95 -12.00 -5.87
N CYS A 18 8.14 -12.72 -5.10
CA CYS A 18 7.76 -14.10 -5.39
C CYS A 18 6.94 -14.16 -6.70
N LYS A 19 7.41 -14.93 -7.67
CA LYS A 19 6.77 -15.06 -8.98
C LYS A 19 5.98 -16.37 -9.13
N LYS A 20 6.09 -17.29 -8.17
CA LYS A 20 5.43 -18.58 -8.20
C LYS A 20 5.01 -18.99 -6.81
N PHE A 21 3.71 -18.96 -6.57
CA PHE A 21 3.09 -19.40 -5.32
C PHE A 21 2.64 -20.85 -5.45
N ASP A 22 2.50 -21.56 -4.33
CA ASP A 22 2.12 -22.97 -4.28
C ASP A 22 0.60 -23.21 -4.24
N GLY A 23 -0.20 -22.15 -4.21
CA GLY A 23 -1.64 -22.18 -4.22
C GLY A 23 -2.30 -22.44 -2.86
N ARG A 24 -1.53 -22.67 -1.79
CA ARG A 24 -2.09 -22.81 -0.45
C ARG A 24 -2.71 -21.51 0.03
N PRO A 25 -3.89 -21.57 0.67
CA PRO A 25 -4.47 -20.40 1.32
C PRO A 25 -3.60 -19.99 2.53
N LEU A 26 -3.52 -18.69 2.78
CA LEU A 26 -2.99 -18.19 4.05
C LEU A 26 -3.96 -18.49 5.18
N HIS A 27 -3.44 -18.71 6.38
CA HIS A 27 -4.27 -18.75 7.57
C HIS A 27 -4.88 -17.37 7.83
N GLU A 28 -6.11 -17.34 8.26
CA GLU A 28 -6.84 -16.10 8.53
C GLU A 28 -6.10 -15.18 9.52
N ALA A 29 -5.49 -15.76 10.55
CA ALA A 29 -4.70 -15.02 11.53
C ALA A 29 -3.48 -14.33 10.91
N GLU A 30 -2.79 -14.98 9.96
CA GLU A 30 -1.65 -14.41 9.24
C GLU A 30 -2.10 -13.24 8.36
N TRP A 31 -3.19 -13.46 7.60
CA TRP A 31 -3.72 -12.42 6.73
C TRP A 31 -4.21 -11.20 7.51
N ASN A 32 -4.95 -11.41 8.59
CA ASN A 32 -5.42 -10.33 9.46
C ASN A 32 -4.25 -9.56 10.09
N THR A 33 -3.16 -10.24 10.47
CA THR A 33 -1.96 -9.59 10.98
C THR A 33 -1.29 -8.72 9.90
N ILE A 34 -1.25 -9.18 8.66
CA ILE A 34 -0.71 -8.43 7.51
C ILE A 34 -1.57 -7.18 7.25
N LEU A 35 -2.90 -7.32 7.23
CA LEU A 35 -3.82 -6.19 7.05
C LEU A 35 -3.68 -5.16 8.18
N GLU A 36 -3.58 -5.63 9.42
CA GLU A 36 -3.41 -4.77 10.60
C GLU A 36 -2.10 -3.99 10.56
N ALA A 37 -1.01 -4.57 10.05
CA ALA A 37 0.24 -3.86 9.81
C ALA A 37 0.08 -2.72 8.81
N GLY A 38 -0.76 -2.90 7.78
CA GLY A 38 -1.14 -1.84 6.86
C GLY A 38 -1.93 -0.74 7.56
N ARG A 39 -2.96 -1.12 8.32
CA ARG A 39 -3.80 -0.18 9.09
C ARG A 39 -3.01 0.65 10.10
N LEU A 40 -2.07 0.05 10.80
CA LEU A 40 -1.23 0.69 11.81
C LEU A 40 -0.05 1.48 11.21
N SER A 41 0.07 1.52 9.90
CA SER A 41 1.16 2.24 9.24
C SER A 41 1.04 3.76 9.45
N PRO A 42 2.16 4.48 9.63
CA PRO A 42 2.12 5.93 9.71
C PRO A 42 1.81 6.55 8.35
N SER A 43 1.17 7.71 8.38
CA SER A 43 1.01 8.55 7.21
C SER A 43 1.24 10.01 7.58
N SER A 44 1.58 10.84 6.59
CA SER A 44 1.74 12.28 6.82
C SER A 44 0.44 12.87 7.34
N PHE A 45 0.52 13.69 8.38
CA PHE A 45 -0.60 14.22 9.14
C PHE A 45 -1.52 13.16 9.79
N GLY A 46 -1.22 11.87 9.69
CA GLY A 46 -2.09 10.79 10.17
C GLY A 46 -3.42 10.70 9.40
N TYR A 47 -3.43 11.11 8.14
CA TYR A 47 -4.66 11.15 7.34
C TYR A 47 -4.98 9.84 6.61
N GLU A 48 -4.11 8.83 6.65
CA GLU A 48 -4.38 7.47 6.14
C GLU A 48 -5.06 7.46 4.75
N PRO A 49 -4.48 8.11 3.72
CA PRO A 49 -5.16 8.34 2.44
C PRO A 49 -5.20 7.07 1.57
N TRP A 50 -5.55 5.95 2.15
CA TRP A 50 -5.61 4.63 1.50
C TRP A 50 -6.90 3.87 1.80
N HIS A 51 -7.17 2.89 0.94
CA HIS A 51 -8.18 1.86 1.18
C HIS A 51 -7.66 0.52 0.64
N PHE A 52 -7.87 -0.56 1.39
CA PHE A 52 -7.39 -1.89 1.04
C PHE A 52 -8.52 -2.73 0.47
N VAL A 53 -8.38 -3.16 -0.78
CA VAL A 53 -9.28 -4.08 -1.46
C VAL A 53 -8.61 -5.45 -1.54
N VAL A 54 -9.20 -6.46 -0.92
CA VAL A 54 -8.71 -7.84 -0.93
C VAL A 54 -9.52 -8.63 -1.94
N VAL A 55 -8.86 -9.20 -2.93
CA VAL A 55 -9.50 -9.95 -4.01
C VAL A 55 -9.09 -11.42 -3.95
N GLN A 56 -10.10 -12.29 -3.79
CA GLN A 56 -9.99 -13.75 -3.89
C GLN A 56 -11.00 -14.31 -4.92
N LYS A 57 -11.99 -13.48 -5.31
CA LYS A 57 -13.03 -13.87 -6.26
C LYS A 57 -12.43 -14.14 -7.64
N ARG A 58 -12.55 -15.38 -8.12
CA ARG A 58 -11.92 -15.86 -9.35
C ARG A 58 -12.35 -15.05 -10.58
N GLU A 59 -13.63 -14.72 -10.69
CA GLU A 59 -14.18 -13.96 -11.82
C GLU A 59 -13.57 -12.56 -11.91
N LEU A 60 -13.30 -11.92 -10.77
CA LEU A 60 -12.64 -10.61 -10.77
C LEU A 60 -11.15 -10.72 -11.15
N LEU A 61 -10.46 -11.76 -10.66
CA LEU A 61 -9.06 -12.02 -11.06
C LEU A 61 -8.96 -12.25 -12.57
N GLU A 62 -9.92 -12.96 -13.18
CA GLU A 62 -9.98 -13.19 -14.64
C GLU A 62 -10.16 -11.89 -15.43
N LYS A 63 -11.00 -10.97 -14.96
CA LYS A 63 -11.19 -9.65 -15.56
C LYS A 63 -9.92 -8.78 -15.45
N LEU A 64 -9.21 -8.85 -14.32
CA LEU A 64 -7.99 -8.07 -14.06
C LEU A 64 -6.76 -8.63 -14.79
N TYR A 65 -6.72 -9.93 -15.05
CA TYR A 65 -5.56 -10.66 -15.58
C TYR A 65 -4.97 -10.05 -16.87
N PRO A 66 -5.76 -9.72 -17.93
CA PRO A 66 -5.23 -9.16 -19.17
C PRO A 66 -4.53 -7.82 -18.97
N TRP A 67 -4.94 -7.07 -17.95
CA TRP A 67 -4.51 -5.71 -17.67
C TRP A 67 -3.43 -5.60 -16.60
N THR A 68 -3.06 -6.74 -15.98
CA THR A 68 -2.09 -6.81 -14.88
C THR A 68 -0.87 -7.63 -15.32
N TRP A 69 -0.16 -7.15 -16.35
CA TRP A 69 0.95 -7.87 -16.98
C TRP A 69 2.11 -8.20 -16.02
N GLY A 70 2.38 -7.37 -15.00
CA GLY A 70 3.38 -7.62 -13.96
C GLY A 70 2.97 -8.69 -12.95
N GLY A 71 1.67 -9.00 -12.87
CA GLY A 71 1.08 -9.95 -11.94
C GLY A 71 0.61 -11.28 -12.56
N GLN A 72 0.65 -11.44 -13.88
CA GLN A 72 0.07 -12.62 -14.57
C GLN A 72 0.59 -13.96 -14.05
N ARG A 73 1.84 -14.03 -13.60
CA ARG A 73 2.43 -15.25 -13.04
C ARG A 73 1.97 -15.56 -11.60
N THR A 74 1.34 -14.59 -10.93
CA THR A 74 1.03 -14.67 -9.50
C THR A 74 -0.46 -14.65 -9.20
N LEU A 75 -1.28 -14.01 -10.02
CA LEU A 75 -2.70 -13.75 -9.74
C LEU A 75 -3.52 -15.00 -9.44
N TYR A 76 -3.24 -16.13 -10.10
CA TYR A 76 -4.05 -17.34 -9.94
C TYR A 76 -3.54 -18.32 -8.87
N ASN A 77 -2.28 -18.20 -8.48
CA ASN A 77 -1.64 -19.13 -7.55
C ASN A 77 -1.33 -18.47 -6.19
N ALA A 78 -1.45 -17.16 -6.07
CA ALA A 78 -1.38 -16.49 -4.78
C ALA A 78 -2.66 -16.74 -3.98
N SER A 79 -2.54 -16.71 -2.67
CA SER A 79 -3.69 -16.81 -1.75
C SER A 79 -4.58 -15.58 -1.83
N HIS A 80 -3.97 -14.38 -1.88
CA HIS A 80 -4.67 -13.10 -1.90
C HIS A 80 -4.03 -12.15 -2.90
N LEU A 81 -4.87 -11.39 -3.63
CA LEU A 81 -4.48 -10.17 -4.29
C LEU A 81 -4.95 -8.99 -3.44
N LEU A 82 -4.02 -8.12 -3.07
CA LEU A 82 -4.29 -6.82 -2.45
C LEU A 82 -4.19 -5.74 -3.51
N ILE A 83 -5.22 -4.88 -3.60
CA ILE A 83 -5.21 -3.65 -4.37
C ILE A 83 -5.27 -2.51 -3.36
N ILE A 84 -4.29 -1.63 -3.36
CA ILE A 84 -4.31 -0.44 -2.51
C ILE A 84 -4.80 0.72 -3.36
N LEU A 85 -5.92 1.28 -2.95
CA LEU A 85 -6.47 2.51 -3.52
C LEU A 85 -5.93 3.70 -2.73
N ALA A 86 -5.57 4.77 -3.43
CA ALA A 86 -5.20 6.05 -2.82
C ALA A 86 -6.32 7.07 -3.03
N ARG A 87 -6.52 7.97 -2.06
CA ARG A 87 -7.53 9.01 -2.16
C ARG A 87 -7.17 10.06 -3.20
N CYS A 88 -8.18 10.54 -3.90
CA CYS A 88 -8.08 11.62 -4.87
C CYS A 88 -8.07 13.00 -4.20
N GLN A 89 -7.75 14.03 -4.97
CA GLN A 89 -7.65 15.42 -4.50
C GLN A 89 -8.89 15.89 -3.74
N ARG A 90 -10.09 15.51 -4.20
CA ARG A 90 -11.37 15.87 -3.55
C ARG A 90 -11.39 15.61 -2.04
N ASP A 91 -10.89 14.44 -1.63
CA ASP A 91 -10.88 14.03 -0.23
C ASP A 91 -9.71 14.61 0.56
N LEU A 92 -8.71 15.14 -0.13
CA LEU A 92 -7.49 15.66 0.44
C LEU A 92 -7.40 17.20 0.36
N GLN A 93 -8.51 17.87 0.05
CA GLN A 93 -8.63 19.30 0.28
C GLN A 93 -8.70 19.59 1.79
N PRO A 94 -8.13 20.70 2.27
CA PRO A 94 -8.06 21.03 3.70
C PRO A 94 -9.42 20.96 4.40
N ASP A 95 -10.49 21.45 3.74
CA ASP A 95 -11.86 21.53 4.20
C ASP A 95 -12.73 20.30 3.84
N SER A 96 -12.11 19.21 3.33
CA SER A 96 -12.87 18.04 2.90
C SER A 96 -13.55 17.33 4.07
N GLN A 97 -14.70 16.70 3.77
CA GLN A 97 -15.42 15.88 4.75
C GLN A 97 -14.53 14.74 5.29
N TYR A 98 -13.68 14.15 4.42
CA TYR A 98 -12.79 13.08 4.81
C TYR A 98 -11.77 13.55 5.85
N LEU A 99 -11.06 14.66 5.60
CA LEU A 99 -10.09 15.18 6.57
C LEU A 99 -10.76 15.63 7.85
N GLY A 100 -11.97 16.23 7.74
CA GLY A 100 -12.79 16.56 8.90
C GLY A 100 -13.11 15.33 9.77
N HIS A 101 -13.53 14.21 9.14
CA HIS A 101 -13.74 12.92 9.83
C HIS A 101 -12.43 12.42 10.47
N MET A 102 -11.33 12.41 9.74
CA MET A 102 -10.04 11.96 10.28
C MET A 102 -9.62 12.77 11.51
N MET A 103 -9.75 14.08 11.46
CA MET A 103 -9.36 14.95 12.57
C MET A 103 -10.26 14.78 13.80
N ARG A 104 -11.59 14.77 13.62
CA ARG A 104 -12.53 14.70 14.72
C ARG A 104 -12.72 13.30 15.29
N ASP A 105 -13.00 12.33 14.39
CA ASP A 105 -13.53 11.03 14.80
C ASP A 105 -12.40 9.99 14.97
N VAL A 106 -11.34 10.09 14.16
CA VAL A 106 -10.22 9.16 14.24
C VAL A 106 -9.13 9.66 15.19
N LEU A 107 -8.72 10.93 15.03
CA LEU A 107 -7.65 11.55 15.84
C LEU A 107 -8.19 12.17 17.14
N GLY A 108 -9.49 12.34 17.31
CA GLY A 108 -10.11 12.87 18.53
C GLY A 108 -9.73 14.32 18.85
N LEU A 109 -9.47 15.16 17.82
CA LEU A 109 -9.06 16.54 18.02
C LEU A 109 -10.25 17.44 18.41
N THR A 110 -9.98 18.45 19.24
CA THR A 110 -10.98 19.50 19.54
C THR A 110 -11.21 20.37 18.30
N PRO A 111 -12.34 21.12 18.22
CA PRO A 111 -12.64 22.01 17.10
C PRO A 111 -11.51 23.01 16.81
N GLU A 112 -10.91 23.58 17.85
CA GLU A 112 -9.81 24.56 17.74
C GLU A 112 -8.55 23.92 17.15
N LEU A 113 -8.23 22.68 17.56
CA LEU A 113 -7.11 21.92 17.01
C LEU A 113 -7.38 21.47 15.57
N CYS A 114 -8.61 21.14 15.22
CA CYS A 114 -9.01 20.84 13.85
C CYS A 114 -8.76 22.05 12.95
N GLN A 115 -9.25 23.24 13.34
CA GLN A 115 -9.06 24.46 12.57
C GLN A 115 -7.57 24.79 12.39
N ALA A 116 -6.79 24.78 13.46
CA ALA A 116 -5.35 25.06 13.38
C ALA A 116 -4.61 24.06 12.48
N ARG A 117 -5.04 22.78 12.49
CA ARG A 117 -4.46 21.75 11.64
C ARG A 117 -4.85 21.90 10.18
N GLU A 118 -6.09 22.29 9.90
CA GLU A 118 -6.58 22.58 8.56
C GLU A 118 -5.79 23.74 7.93
N GLU A 119 -5.64 24.85 8.64
CA GLU A 119 -4.86 26.02 8.19
C GLU A 119 -3.39 25.65 7.94
N ARG A 120 -2.80 24.86 8.83
CA ARG A 120 -1.42 24.37 8.67
C ARG A 120 -1.28 23.43 7.47
N TYR A 121 -2.23 22.53 7.26
CA TYR A 121 -2.23 21.61 6.14
C TYR A 121 -2.40 22.35 4.81
N ALA A 122 -3.31 23.34 4.75
CA ALA A 122 -3.50 24.19 3.58
C ALA A 122 -2.20 24.92 3.19
N THR A 123 -1.55 25.54 4.18
CA THR A 123 -0.26 26.23 3.96
C THR A 123 0.83 25.28 3.47
N TRP A 124 0.96 24.13 4.11
CA TRP A 124 1.92 23.10 3.74
C TRP A 124 1.65 22.54 2.33
N GLN A 125 0.38 22.27 2.01
CA GLN A 125 -0.02 21.73 0.72
C GLN A 125 0.31 22.70 -0.42
N GLU A 126 0.03 23.97 -0.25
CA GLU A 126 0.23 25.00 -1.26
C GLU A 126 1.71 25.42 -1.37
N ARG A 127 2.33 25.80 -0.23
CA ARG A 127 3.61 26.52 -0.22
C ARG A 127 4.83 25.60 -0.08
N ASP A 128 4.71 24.55 0.72
CA ASP A 128 5.89 23.74 1.05
C ASP A 128 6.03 22.55 0.11
N PHE A 129 4.91 21.99 -0.38
CA PHE A 129 4.89 20.76 -1.19
C PHE A 129 4.33 20.92 -2.61
N ASP A 130 3.76 22.09 -2.96
CA ASP A 130 3.15 22.37 -4.28
C ASP A 130 2.12 21.29 -4.71
N LEU A 131 1.24 20.91 -3.76
CA LEU A 131 0.17 19.95 -4.01
C LEU A 131 -1.12 20.64 -4.41
N THR A 132 -1.07 21.50 -5.42
CA THR A 132 -2.19 22.34 -5.87
C THR A 132 -3.00 21.71 -6.99
N GLN A 133 -2.48 20.67 -7.63
CA GLN A 133 -3.09 19.98 -8.76
C GLN A 133 -3.49 18.55 -8.38
N GLU A 134 -4.45 17.97 -9.09
CA GLU A 134 -4.97 16.63 -8.87
C GLU A 134 -3.85 15.57 -8.89
N ARG A 135 -2.98 15.61 -9.88
CA ARG A 135 -1.93 14.62 -10.04
C ARG A 135 -0.87 14.63 -8.91
N PRO A 136 -0.28 15.79 -8.52
CA PRO A 136 0.63 15.84 -7.37
C PRO A 136 -0.01 15.37 -6.08
N VAL A 137 -1.27 15.73 -5.80
CA VAL A 137 -2.00 15.28 -4.62
C VAL A 137 -2.16 13.75 -4.62
N PHE A 138 -2.58 13.18 -5.74
CA PHE A 138 -2.71 11.73 -5.88
C PHE A 138 -1.36 11.01 -5.73
N ASP A 139 -0.30 11.52 -6.35
CA ASP A 139 1.05 10.95 -6.23
C ASP A 139 1.56 11.03 -4.77
N TRP A 140 1.22 12.09 -4.04
CA TRP A 140 1.51 12.18 -2.61
C TRP A 140 0.74 11.12 -1.81
N ALA A 141 -0.56 10.94 -2.06
CA ALA A 141 -1.37 9.90 -1.42
C ALA A 141 -0.82 8.49 -1.73
N CYS A 142 -0.40 8.24 -2.98
CA CYS A 142 0.28 7.00 -3.34
C CYS A 142 1.55 6.75 -2.53
N LYS A 143 2.39 7.79 -2.25
CA LYS A 143 3.58 7.62 -1.40
C LYS A 143 3.22 7.11 -0.01
N GLN A 144 2.11 7.57 0.58
CA GLN A 144 1.62 7.06 1.88
C GLN A 144 1.19 5.59 1.76
N SER A 145 0.51 5.23 0.67
CA SER A 145 0.09 3.84 0.39
C SER A 145 1.28 2.87 0.30
N TYR A 146 2.42 3.31 -0.25
CA TYR A 146 3.65 2.51 -0.31
C TYR A 146 4.28 2.27 1.07
N ILE A 147 4.10 3.19 2.03
CA ILE A 147 4.53 2.96 3.43
C ILE A 147 3.72 1.79 4.02
N ALA A 148 2.41 1.81 3.86
CA ALA A 148 1.54 0.72 4.30
C ALA A 148 1.91 -0.61 3.63
N LEU A 149 2.08 -0.62 2.31
CA LEU A 149 2.50 -1.82 1.57
C LEU A 149 3.84 -2.37 2.04
N ALA A 150 4.84 -1.51 2.29
CA ALA A 150 6.16 -1.94 2.77
C ALA A 150 6.05 -2.62 4.14
N ASN A 151 5.25 -2.08 5.05
CA ASN A 151 5.00 -2.68 6.37
C ASN A 151 4.28 -4.02 6.24
N MET A 152 3.23 -4.11 5.41
CA MET A 152 2.51 -5.35 5.14
C MET A 152 3.43 -6.44 4.59
N MET A 153 4.28 -6.12 3.61
CA MET A 153 5.25 -7.07 3.04
C MET A 153 6.32 -7.50 4.06
N THR A 154 6.73 -6.61 4.97
CA THR A 154 7.70 -6.91 6.03
C THR A 154 7.10 -7.85 7.07
N VAL A 155 5.87 -7.57 7.50
CA VAL A 155 5.13 -8.43 8.43
C VAL A 155 4.83 -9.79 7.78
N ALA A 156 4.42 -9.84 6.51
CA ALA A 156 4.26 -11.09 5.78
C ALA A 156 5.55 -11.91 5.83
N ALA A 157 6.70 -11.31 5.54
CA ALA A 157 8.00 -11.98 5.58
C ALA A 157 8.35 -12.52 6.97
N SER A 158 8.00 -11.79 8.04
CA SER A 158 8.21 -12.26 9.43
C SER A 158 7.35 -13.46 9.81
N LEU A 159 6.23 -13.66 9.10
CA LEU A 159 5.34 -14.82 9.23
C LEU A 159 5.71 -15.96 8.28
N GLY A 160 6.77 -15.83 7.47
CA GLY A 160 7.12 -16.82 6.44
C GLY A 160 6.22 -16.75 5.20
N VAL A 161 5.44 -15.69 5.06
CA VAL A 161 4.56 -15.44 3.91
C VAL A 161 5.31 -14.62 2.87
N ASP A 162 5.24 -15.06 1.63
CA ASP A 162 5.81 -14.35 0.49
C ASP A 162 4.87 -13.29 -0.08
N SER A 163 5.47 -12.32 -0.76
CA SER A 163 4.73 -11.27 -1.44
C SER A 163 5.37 -10.90 -2.77
N CYS A 164 4.55 -10.36 -3.68
CA CYS A 164 5.02 -9.76 -4.92
C CYS A 164 4.31 -8.43 -5.14
N PRO A 165 4.97 -7.27 -4.96
CA PRO A 165 4.39 -5.99 -5.35
C PRO A 165 4.28 -5.92 -6.88
N ILE A 166 3.21 -5.28 -7.36
CA ILE A 166 2.84 -5.20 -8.77
C ILE A 166 2.56 -3.75 -9.12
N GLU A 167 3.39 -3.18 -9.98
CA GLU A 167 3.16 -1.90 -10.67
C GLU A 167 2.87 -2.10 -12.16
N GLY A 168 3.13 -3.31 -12.67
CA GLY A 168 2.90 -3.68 -14.05
C GLY A 168 1.43 -3.92 -14.37
N PHE A 169 0.62 -2.87 -14.42
CA PHE A 169 -0.78 -2.91 -14.80
C PHE A 169 -1.20 -1.67 -15.58
N LYS A 170 -2.25 -1.79 -16.39
CA LYS A 170 -2.86 -0.66 -17.07
C LYS A 170 -3.90 -0.03 -16.15
N ARG A 171 -3.50 1.04 -15.44
CA ARG A 171 -4.28 1.66 -14.38
C ARG A 171 -5.72 1.97 -14.81
N THR A 172 -5.90 2.61 -15.97
CA THR A 172 -7.23 2.99 -16.47
C THR A 172 -8.18 1.81 -16.64
N GLU A 173 -7.68 0.65 -17.12
CA GLU A 173 -8.50 -0.54 -17.32
C GLU A 173 -8.81 -1.23 -15.99
N VAL A 174 -7.84 -1.28 -15.08
CA VAL A 174 -8.06 -1.82 -13.74
C VAL A 174 -9.10 -0.99 -12.99
N GLU A 175 -8.96 0.34 -13.01
CA GLU A 175 -9.92 1.26 -12.39
C GLU A 175 -11.31 1.11 -12.99
N ARG A 176 -11.42 1.01 -14.32
CA ARG A 176 -12.69 0.77 -15.00
C ARG A 176 -13.37 -0.52 -14.52
N ILE A 177 -12.62 -1.62 -14.44
CA ILE A 177 -13.14 -2.91 -13.96
C ILE A 177 -13.62 -2.78 -12.52
N LEU A 178 -12.83 -2.15 -11.63
CA LEU A 178 -13.22 -1.97 -10.23
C LEU A 178 -14.45 -1.07 -10.08
N GLN A 179 -14.63 -0.07 -10.95
CA GLN A 179 -15.85 0.76 -10.99
C GLN A 179 -17.07 -0.05 -11.43
N GLU A 180 -16.94 -0.86 -12.48
CA GLU A 180 -18.00 -1.74 -12.98
C GLU A 180 -18.44 -2.79 -11.95
N GLU A 181 -17.50 -3.23 -11.10
CA GLU A 181 -17.78 -4.13 -9.97
C GLU A 181 -18.30 -3.40 -8.71
N GLY A 182 -18.44 -2.08 -8.74
CA GLY A 182 -18.90 -1.27 -7.61
C GLY A 182 -17.90 -1.19 -6.44
N ILE A 183 -16.61 -1.46 -6.71
CA ILE A 183 -15.54 -1.50 -5.70
C ILE A 183 -14.82 -0.15 -5.59
N LEU A 184 -14.69 0.57 -6.70
CA LEU A 184 -13.96 1.84 -6.77
C LEU A 184 -14.90 2.98 -7.13
N GLU A 185 -14.94 4.01 -6.28
CA GLU A 185 -15.60 5.28 -6.56
C GLU A 185 -14.56 6.26 -7.13
N PRO A 186 -14.61 6.60 -8.44
CA PRO A 186 -13.53 7.33 -9.12
C PRO A 186 -13.34 8.77 -8.63
N GLN A 187 -14.35 9.34 -7.96
CA GLN A 187 -14.24 10.69 -7.37
C GLN A 187 -13.45 10.70 -6.06
N HIS A 188 -13.33 9.53 -5.42
CA HIS A 188 -12.71 9.36 -4.11
C HIS A 188 -11.37 8.61 -4.19
N PHE A 189 -11.24 7.67 -5.13
CA PHE A 189 -10.09 6.78 -5.18
C PHE A 189 -9.55 6.56 -6.58
N GLY A 190 -8.24 6.31 -6.65
CA GLY A 190 -7.55 5.70 -7.77
C GLY A 190 -6.66 4.55 -7.30
N VAL A 191 -6.26 3.67 -8.22
CA VAL A 191 -5.37 2.55 -7.90
C VAL A 191 -3.94 3.05 -7.73
N ALA A 192 -3.36 2.86 -6.54
CA ALA A 192 -1.97 3.21 -6.25
C ALA A 192 -1.01 2.08 -6.63
N VAL A 193 -1.26 0.88 -6.12
CA VAL A 193 -0.37 -0.28 -6.29
C VAL A 193 -1.13 -1.55 -5.96
N MET A 194 -0.63 -2.69 -6.45
CA MET A 194 -1.14 -4.01 -6.08
C MET A 194 -0.04 -4.86 -5.47
N ALA A 195 -0.41 -5.93 -4.77
CA ALA A 195 0.50 -6.98 -4.33
C ALA A 195 -0.22 -8.32 -4.20
N THR A 196 0.46 -9.39 -4.53
CA THR A 196 0.00 -10.75 -4.24
C THR A 196 0.72 -11.32 -3.03
N PHE A 197 0.01 -12.14 -2.22
CA PHE A 197 0.53 -12.78 -1.01
C PHE A 197 0.21 -14.28 -1.04
N GLY A 198 1.12 -15.09 -0.51
CA GLY A 198 0.99 -16.53 -0.44
C GLY A 198 2.30 -17.20 -0.03
N TYR A 199 2.40 -18.52 -0.12
CA TYR A 199 3.63 -19.23 0.13
C TYR A 199 4.34 -19.56 -1.19
N ARG A 200 5.67 -19.40 -1.24
CA ARG A 200 6.47 -19.73 -2.42
C ARG A 200 6.40 -21.21 -2.78
N ALA A 201 6.31 -21.53 -4.08
CA ALA A 201 6.40 -22.89 -4.58
C ALA A 201 7.85 -23.37 -4.73
N GLU A 202 8.80 -22.45 -4.81
CA GLU A 202 10.22 -22.74 -5.03
C GLU A 202 11.11 -21.65 -4.42
N ALA A 203 12.35 -22.00 -4.11
CA ALA A 203 13.33 -21.04 -3.60
C ALA A 203 13.64 -19.95 -4.65
N PRO A 204 14.07 -18.75 -4.24
CA PRO A 204 14.52 -17.73 -5.17
C PRO A 204 15.67 -18.24 -6.07
N HIS A 205 15.57 -17.97 -7.38
CA HIS A 205 16.59 -18.42 -8.37
C HIS A 205 17.97 -17.76 -8.18
N ARG A 206 18.03 -16.65 -7.46
CA ARG A 206 19.26 -15.91 -7.21
C ARG A 206 19.22 -15.22 -5.84
N PRO A 207 20.39 -14.98 -5.23
CA PRO A 207 20.47 -14.19 -4.01
C PRO A 207 20.00 -12.74 -4.26
N LYS A 208 19.63 -12.08 -3.19
CA LYS A 208 19.26 -10.66 -3.22
C LYS A 208 20.48 -9.79 -3.54
N THR A 209 20.34 -8.92 -4.52
CA THR A 209 21.36 -7.94 -4.91
C THR A 209 20.87 -6.53 -4.63
N ARG A 210 21.71 -5.72 -3.99
CA ARG A 210 21.48 -4.30 -3.69
C ARG A 210 22.79 -3.54 -3.83
N GLN A 211 22.70 -2.23 -4.00
CA GLN A 211 23.85 -1.35 -3.82
C GLN A 211 24.42 -1.52 -2.41
N SER A 212 25.69 -1.22 -2.22
CA SER A 212 26.29 -1.21 -0.90
C SER A 212 25.72 -0.05 -0.06
N LEU A 213 25.77 -0.22 1.26
CA LEU A 213 25.28 0.84 2.17
C LEU A 213 26.05 2.16 1.96
N GLY A 214 27.35 2.10 1.63
CA GLY A 214 28.18 3.28 1.37
C GLY A 214 27.76 4.06 0.12
N GLU A 215 27.22 3.38 -0.91
CA GLU A 215 26.74 4.04 -2.15
C GLU A 215 25.47 4.85 -1.93
N ILE A 216 24.65 4.48 -0.94
CA ILE A 216 23.34 5.09 -0.71
C ILE A 216 23.27 5.93 0.58
N THR A 217 24.41 6.08 1.29
CA THR A 217 24.45 6.78 2.57
C THR A 217 25.56 7.84 2.58
N THR A 218 25.21 9.05 2.92
CA THR A 218 26.17 10.13 3.20
C THR A 218 26.13 10.47 4.68
N TRP A 219 27.28 10.43 5.34
CA TRP A 219 27.44 10.80 6.74
C TRP A 219 27.88 12.26 6.85
N VAL A 220 27.09 13.11 7.50
CA VAL A 220 27.47 14.47 7.87
C VAL A 220 27.66 14.47 9.39
N ARG A 221 28.92 14.65 9.83
CA ARG A 221 29.29 14.58 11.26
C ARG A 221 29.92 15.90 11.69
#